data_7121e956d280e54bd0c07724ec860016
#
_entry.id   7121e956d280e54bd0c07724ec860016
#
_cell.length_a   1.000
_cell.length_b   1.000
_cell.length_c   1.000
_cell.angle_alpha   90.00
_cell.angle_beta   90.00
_cell.angle_gamma   90.00
#
_symmetry.space_group_name_H-M   'P 1'
#
loop_
_entity.id
_entity.type
_entity.pdbx_description
1 polymer ?
#
loop_
_entity_poly.entity_id
_entity_poly.type
_entity_poly.pdbx_seq_one_letter_code
_entity_poly.pdbx_strand_id
1 'polypeptide(L)'
;CILSFSSIVRSQGTFYMEYKMEMGKGKEGFNSNSKTWHSNAGSRIESEMNMPGMGPRKTVMLILKNNPGVIFNIDDEKKSYTEIKSPNKSDEDSSFTVEILGKEKVGNYNCVHAKLKSKDVVMEVWTTKEIEYYKELQNSPFIKNQTKGMSKSMLSGELEGMMVKMKDVSEKQAMTMELVKFEKGNFPQSMFEIPAGYTKGMTIDPSKMQSMTPEERQKMMEEIMKQYGKEEKE
;
A
#
# COMPACT_ATOMS: atom_id res chain seq x y z
N CYS A 1 -50.59 -4.81 -6.83
CA CYS A 1 -49.32 -5.53 -6.79
C CYS A 1 -48.21 -4.55 -7.19
N ILE A 2 -47.49 -4.04 -6.22
CA ILE A 2 -46.29 -3.21 -6.45
C ILE A 2 -45.12 -4.19 -6.43
N LEU A 3 -44.60 -4.50 -7.61
CA LEU A 3 -43.32 -5.23 -7.73
C LEU A 3 -42.19 -4.28 -7.36
N SER A 4 -41.71 -4.39 -6.13
CA SER A 4 -40.45 -3.75 -5.71
C SER A 4 -39.29 -4.47 -6.40
N PHE A 5 -38.79 -3.90 -7.47
CA PHE A 5 -37.48 -4.27 -8.00
C PHE A 5 -36.44 -3.84 -6.98
N SER A 6 -36.01 -4.76 -6.13
CA SER A 6 -34.75 -4.61 -5.41
C SER A 6 -33.65 -4.69 -6.48
N SER A 7 -33.14 -3.54 -6.88
CA SER A 7 -31.92 -3.45 -7.64
C SER A 7 -30.82 -4.12 -6.82
N ILE A 8 -30.40 -5.30 -7.23
CA ILE A 8 -29.15 -5.90 -6.77
C ILE A 8 -28.05 -4.96 -7.26
N VAL A 9 -27.68 -4.03 -6.41
CA VAL A 9 -26.45 -3.25 -6.60
C VAL A 9 -25.34 -4.31 -6.53
N ARG A 10 -24.89 -4.78 -7.69
CA ARG A 10 -23.64 -5.54 -7.78
C ARG A 10 -22.57 -4.65 -7.13
N SER A 11 -22.07 -5.07 -5.98
CA SER A 11 -20.94 -4.42 -5.32
C SER A 11 -19.73 -4.64 -6.22
N GLN A 12 -19.55 -3.73 -7.17
CA GLN A 12 -18.39 -3.75 -8.06
C GLN A 12 -17.17 -3.40 -7.24
N GLY A 13 -16.20 -4.33 -7.21
CA GLY A 13 -14.87 -4.05 -6.74
C GLY A 13 -14.65 -4.02 -5.23
N THR A 14 -15.44 -4.75 -4.43
CA THR A 14 -15.18 -4.86 -2.98
C THR A 14 -14.42 -6.14 -2.68
N PHE A 15 -13.22 -6.02 -2.12
CA PHE A 15 -12.34 -7.15 -1.83
C PHE A 15 -11.43 -6.88 -0.62
N TYR A 16 -10.90 -7.97 -0.08
CA TYR A 16 -9.86 -8.02 0.93
C TYR A 16 -8.62 -8.68 0.34
N MET A 17 -7.46 -8.14 0.67
CA MET A 17 -6.18 -8.77 0.35
C MET A 17 -5.21 -8.65 1.51
N GLU A 18 -4.33 -9.63 1.64
CA GLU A 18 -3.29 -9.68 2.65
C GLU A 18 -1.95 -9.97 1.99
N TYR A 19 -0.97 -9.11 2.27
CA TYR A 19 0.41 -9.28 1.84
C TYR A 19 1.31 -9.49 3.04
N LYS A 20 2.23 -10.42 2.89
CA LYS A 20 3.39 -10.59 3.76
C LYS A 20 4.59 -9.95 3.10
N MET A 21 5.34 -9.17 3.85
CA MET A 21 6.57 -8.56 3.40
C MET A 21 7.71 -8.96 4.34
N GLU A 22 8.83 -9.31 3.77
CA GLU A 22 10.08 -9.59 4.47
C GLU A 22 11.15 -8.66 3.91
N MET A 23 11.86 -7.95 4.77
CA MET A 23 12.94 -7.04 4.38
C MET A 23 14.19 -7.31 5.20
N GLY A 24 15.36 -7.11 4.57
CA GLY A 24 16.66 -7.29 5.20
C GLY A 24 17.18 -8.72 5.14
N LYS A 25 18.39 -8.92 5.67
CA LYS A 25 19.07 -10.22 5.71
C LYS A 25 19.35 -10.62 7.16
N GLY A 26 19.02 -11.85 7.52
CA GLY A 26 19.36 -12.43 8.82
C GLY A 26 18.66 -11.76 10.00
N LYS A 27 19.39 -11.50 11.09
CA LYS A 27 18.84 -10.95 12.36
C LYS A 27 18.44 -9.47 12.29
N GLU A 28 18.85 -8.74 11.26
CA GLU A 28 18.50 -7.33 11.04
C GLU A 28 17.26 -7.17 10.15
N GLY A 29 16.71 -8.28 9.68
CA GLY A 29 15.51 -8.28 8.89
C GLY A 29 14.25 -7.97 9.71
N PHE A 30 13.25 -7.38 9.08
CA PHE A 30 11.94 -7.21 9.67
C PHE A 30 10.85 -7.81 8.80
N ASN A 31 9.76 -8.18 9.45
CA ASN A 31 8.57 -8.72 8.78
C ASN A 31 7.42 -7.74 8.94
N SER A 32 6.62 -7.62 7.92
CA SER A 32 5.39 -6.84 7.95
C SER A 32 4.25 -7.64 7.32
N ASN A 33 3.08 -7.60 7.95
CA ASN A 33 1.84 -8.07 7.37
C ASN A 33 0.96 -6.87 7.06
N SER A 34 0.43 -6.79 5.84
CA SER A 34 -0.45 -5.72 5.41
C SER A 34 -1.78 -6.30 4.98
N LYS A 35 -2.87 -5.82 5.59
CA LYS A 35 -4.25 -6.16 5.27
C LYS A 35 -4.90 -4.96 4.60
N THR A 36 -5.50 -5.18 3.44
CA THR A 36 -6.16 -4.11 2.69
C THR A 36 -7.60 -4.50 2.41
N TRP A 37 -8.52 -3.66 2.83
CA TRP A 37 -9.92 -3.69 2.43
C TRP A 37 -10.15 -2.60 1.38
N HIS A 38 -10.77 -2.95 0.30
CA HIS A 38 -11.12 -2.02 -0.77
C HIS A 38 -12.61 -2.02 -1.04
N SER A 39 -13.17 -0.84 -1.26
CA SER A 39 -14.57 -0.65 -1.65
C SER A 39 -14.72 0.59 -2.54
N ASN A 40 -15.95 0.84 -2.98
CA ASN A 40 -16.29 2.07 -3.69
C ASN A 40 -16.14 3.35 -2.84
N ALA A 41 -16.06 3.23 -1.52
CA ALA A 41 -15.83 4.36 -0.61
C ALA A 41 -14.35 4.71 -0.47
N GLY A 42 -13.46 3.75 -0.69
CA GLY A 42 -12.01 3.94 -0.55
C GLY A 42 -11.27 2.65 -0.22
N SER A 43 -10.10 2.80 0.36
CA SER A 43 -9.28 1.70 0.85
C SER A 43 -8.89 1.93 2.31
N ARG A 44 -8.94 0.86 3.11
CA ARG A 44 -8.39 0.78 4.45
C ARG A 44 -7.23 -0.19 4.45
N ILE A 45 -6.10 0.23 5.00
CA ILE A 45 -4.88 -0.56 5.07
C ILE A 45 -4.46 -0.64 6.53
N GLU A 46 -4.32 -1.86 7.02
CA GLU A 46 -3.76 -2.13 8.34
C GLU A 46 -2.45 -2.87 8.17
N SER A 47 -1.38 -2.32 8.68
CA SER A 47 -0.07 -2.95 8.63
C SER A 47 0.46 -3.20 10.04
N GLU A 48 0.98 -4.38 10.24
CA GLU A 48 1.70 -4.75 11.46
C GLU A 48 3.15 -5.02 11.08
N MET A 49 4.06 -4.26 11.68
CA MET A 49 5.49 -4.32 11.40
C MET A 49 6.24 -4.69 12.67
N ASN A 50 7.05 -5.72 12.58
CA ASN A 50 7.94 -6.14 13.65
C ASN A 50 9.38 -5.74 13.32
N MET A 51 9.88 -4.73 14.00
CA MET A 51 11.25 -4.26 13.84
C MET A 51 12.12 -4.73 15.01
N PRO A 52 13.33 -5.23 14.75
CA PRO A 52 14.26 -5.60 15.82
C PRO A 52 14.48 -4.43 16.78
N GLY A 53 14.31 -4.66 18.08
CA GLY A 53 14.54 -3.66 19.13
C GLY A 53 13.44 -2.62 19.35
N MET A 54 12.38 -2.57 18.51
CA MET A 54 11.29 -1.59 18.66
C MET A 54 9.91 -2.21 18.95
N GLY A 55 9.82 -3.54 18.94
CA GLY A 55 8.55 -4.23 19.13
C GLY A 55 7.57 -4.10 17.96
N PRO A 56 6.38 -4.71 18.05
CA PRO A 56 5.38 -4.63 17.01
C PRO A 56 4.74 -3.25 16.95
N ARG A 57 4.63 -2.69 15.74
CA ARG A 57 3.93 -1.44 15.48
C ARG A 57 2.77 -1.68 14.53
N LYS A 58 1.60 -1.20 14.90
CA LYS A 58 0.41 -1.21 14.05
C LYS A 58 0.20 0.17 13.45
N THR A 59 -0.14 0.19 12.18
CA THR A 59 -0.57 1.41 11.48
C THR A 59 -1.88 1.15 10.77
N VAL A 60 -2.77 2.13 10.80
CA VAL A 60 -4.04 2.10 10.08
C VAL A 60 -4.08 3.31 9.16
N MET A 61 -4.25 3.06 7.87
CA MET A 61 -4.33 4.11 6.86
C MET A 61 -5.65 4.03 6.11
N LEU A 62 -6.23 5.19 5.81
CA LEU A 62 -7.38 5.32 4.94
C LEU A 62 -7.02 6.16 3.71
N ILE A 63 -7.50 5.72 2.55
CA ILE A 63 -7.48 6.50 1.31
C ILE A 63 -8.92 6.59 0.85
N LEU A 64 -9.51 7.77 0.96
CA LEU A 64 -10.93 7.98 0.68
C LEU A 64 -11.12 8.33 -0.79
N LYS A 65 -12.18 7.84 -1.40
CA LYS A 65 -12.51 8.11 -2.81
C LYS A 65 -12.71 9.60 -3.08
N ASN A 66 -13.33 10.31 -2.15
CA ASN A 66 -13.58 11.75 -2.25
C ASN A 66 -12.35 12.62 -1.95
N ASN A 67 -11.25 12.00 -1.47
CA ASN A 67 -9.98 12.67 -1.20
C ASN A 67 -8.76 11.79 -1.56
N PRO A 68 -8.61 11.37 -2.82
CA PRO A 68 -7.64 10.37 -3.24
C PRO A 68 -6.18 10.83 -3.13
N GLY A 69 -5.95 12.14 -2.99
CA GLY A 69 -4.62 12.74 -2.84
C GLY A 69 -4.11 12.77 -1.39
N VAL A 70 -4.89 12.25 -0.43
CA VAL A 70 -4.54 12.27 0.98
C VAL A 70 -4.63 10.87 1.56
N ILE A 71 -3.61 10.49 2.31
CA ILE A 71 -3.59 9.30 3.15
C ILE A 71 -3.86 9.79 4.58
N PHE A 72 -4.90 9.24 5.20
CA PHE A 72 -5.23 9.50 6.59
C PHE A 72 -4.59 8.39 7.43
N ASN A 73 -3.59 8.72 8.24
CA ASN A 73 -3.02 7.80 9.21
C ASN A 73 -3.79 7.90 10.51
N ILE A 74 -4.43 6.83 10.92
CA ILE A 74 -5.33 6.76 12.08
C ILE A 74 -4.55 6.27 13.28
N ASP A 75 -4.66 6.99 14.38
CA ASP A 75 -4.12 6.64 15.69
C ASP A 75 -5.31 6.36 16.65
N ASP A 76 -5.63 5.08 16.83
CA ASP A 76 -6.76 4.63 17.64
C ASP A 76 -6.51 4.87 19.14
N GLU A 77 -5.25 4.86 19.58
CA GLU A 77 -4.87 5.09 20.98
C GLU A 77 -5.10 6.55 21.37
N LYS A 78 -4.67 7.47 20.50
CA LYS A 78 -4.82 8.93 20.72
C LYS A 78 -6.16 9.48 20.23
N LYS A 79 -6.98 8.66 19.60
CA LYS A 79 -8.22 9.11 18.91
C LYS A 79 -7.94 10.30 18.00
N SER A 80 -6.93 10.19 17.18
CA SER A 80 -6.49 11.25 16.28
C SER A 80 -6.16 10.70 14.90
N TYR A 81 -6.01 11.60 13.92
CA TYR A 81 -5.53 11.23 12.60
C TYR A 81 -4.58 12.27 12.03
N THR A 82 -3.64 11.83 11.23
CA THR A 82 -2.68 12.67 10.51
C THR A 82 -2.98 12.59 9.02
N GLU A 83 -3.01 13.74 8.35
CA GLU A 83 -3.10 13.79 6.89
C GLU A 83 -1.72 13.79 6.28
N ILE A 84 -1.46 12.83 5.41
CA ILE A 84 -0.24 12.75 4.62
C ILE A 84 -0.63 13.01 3.18
N LYS A 85 -0.19 14.12 2.62
CA LYS A 85 -0.42 14.40 1.20
C LYS A 85 0.37 13.43 0.35
N SER A 86 -0.30 12.84 -0.64
CA SER A 86 0.39 12.02 -1.63
C SER A 86 1.45 12.88 -2.34
N PRO A 87 2.72 12.47 -2.35
CA PRO A 87 3.73 13.24 -3.06
C PRO A 87 3.33 13.35 -4.54
N ASN A 88 3.41 14.56 -5.08
CA ASN A 88 3.37 14.76 -6.54
C ASN A 88 4.67 14.18 -7.11
N LYS A 89 4.75 12.86 -7.20
CA LYS A 89 5.81 12.25 -8.00
C LYS A 89 5.56 12.67 -9.45
N SER A 90 6.56 13.28 -10.05
CA SER A 90 6.58 13.51 -11.50
C SER A 90 6.29 12.17 -12.18
N ASP A 91 5.53 12.23 -13.28
CA ASP A 91 5.32 11.09 -14.19
C ASP A 91 6.65 10.70 -14.92
N GLU A 92 7.80 10.89 -14.26
CA GLU A 92 9.06 10.37 -14.77
C GLU A 92 8.93 8.85 -14.80
N ASP A 93 8.67 8.38 -16.00
CA ASP A 93 8.63 6.99 -16.41
C ASP A 93 10.01 6.40 -16.06
N SER A 94 10.12 5.82 -14.89
CA SER A 94 11.29 5.01 -14.59
C SER A 94 11.25 3.83 -15.56
N SER A 95 11.99 3.96 -16.66
CA SER A 95 12.03 2.97 -17.71
C SER A 95 12.67 1.70 -17.16
N PHE A 96 11.82 0.71 -16.90
CA PHE A 96 12.27 -0.64 -16.61
C PHE A 96 12.42 -1.43 -17.92
N THR A 97 13.52 -2.12 -18.07
CA THR A 97 13.62 -3.21 -19.03
C THR A 97 12.93 -4.42 -18.45
N VAL A 98 12.02 -5.02 -19.22
CA VAL A 98 11.24 -6.20 -18.84
C VAL A 98 11.78 -7.41 -19.56
N GLU A 99 12.12 -8.45 -18.83
CA GLU A 99 12.53 -9.75 -19.33
C GLU A 99 11.56 -10.80 -18.79
N ILE A 100 10.75 -11.42 -19.67
CA ILE A 100 9.85 -12.51 -19.28
C ILE A 100 10.67 -13.78 -19.07
N LEU A 101 10.62 -14.34 -17.87
CA LEU A 101 11.35 -15.55 -17.49
C LEU A 101 10.51 -16.80 -17.71
N GLY A 102 9.18 -16.67 -17.81
CA GLY A 102 8.29 -17.79 -18.06
C GLY A 102 7.00 -17.75 -17.26
N LYS A 103 6.43 -18.92 -17.02
CA LYS A 103 5.23 -19.10 -16.20
C LYS A 103 5.56 -19.99 -15.01
N GLU A 104 5.07 -19.58 -13.84
CA GLU A 104 5.34 -20.27 -12.58
C GLU A 104 4.08 -20.21 -11.68
N LYS A 105 3.89 -21.25 -10.88
CA LYS A 105 2.80 -21.28 -9.90
C LYS A 105 3.29 -20.67 -8.58
N VAL A 106 2.60 -19.63 -8.10
CA VAL A 106 2.84 -19.01 -6.80
C VAL A 106 1.57 -19.14 -5.96
N GLY A 107 1.66 -19.88 -4.85
CA GLY A 107 0.48 -20.24 -4.09
C GLY A 107 -0.55 -20.98 -4.95
N ASN A 108 -1.75 -20.42 -5.05
CA ASN A 108 -2.86 -20.97 -5.85
C ASN A 108 -2.94 -20.41 -7.29
N TYR A 109 -2.05 -19.47 -7.67
CA TYR A 109 -2.16 -18.72 -8.92
C TYR A 109 -1.11 -19.15 -9.94
N ASN A 110 -1.53 -19.25 -11.21
CA ASN A 110 -0.59 -19.34 -12.32
C ASN A 110 -0.14 -17.93 -12.70
N CYS A 111 1.15 -17.67 -12.58
CA CYS A 111 1.73 -16.35 -12.74
C CYS A 111 2.65 -16.29 -13.96
N VAL A 112 2.73 -15.10 -14.56
CA VAL A 112 3.83 -14.72 -15.41
C VAL A 112 4.96 -14.25 -14.52
N HIS A 113 6.14 -14.83 -14.65
CA HIS A 113 7.36 -14.46 -13.94
C HIS A 113 8.23 -13.60 -14.84
N ALA A 114 8.64 -12.45 -14.36
CA ALA A 114 9.49 -11.53 -15.10
C ALA A 114 10.52 -10.88 -14.21
N LYS A 115 11.62 -10.49 -14.84
CA LYS A 115 12.68 -9.68 -14.24
C LYS A 115 12.59 -8.26 -14.78
N LEU A 116 12.61 -7.31 -13.87
CA LEU A 116 12.55 -5.89 -14.14
C LEU A 116 13.90 -5.27 -13.76
N LYS A 117 14.50 -4.53 -14.66
CA LYS A 117 15.79 -3.86 -14.43
C LYS A 117 15.65 -2.38 -14.72
N SER A 118 16.07 -1.54 -13.79
CA SER A 118 16.37 -0.12 -13.99
C SER A 118 17.82 0.16 -13.63
N LYS A 119 18.23 1.43 -13.67
CA LYS A 119 19.61 1.82 -13.36
C LYS A 119 20.09 1.33 -11.97
N ASP A 120 19.20 1.38 -10.97
CA ASP A 120 19.58 1.14 -9.57
C ASP A 120 18.82 -0.01 -8.90
N VAL A 121 17.84 -0.59 -9.59
CA VAL A 121 16.93 -1.59 -9.03
C VAL A 121 16.80 -2.77 -9.96
N VAL A 122 16.92 -3.95 -9.41
CA VAL A 122 16.61 -5.22 -10.10
C VAL A 122 15.61 -5.97 -9.25
N MET A 123 14.47 -6.27 -9.80
CA MET A 123 13.41 -7.02 -9.11
C MET A 123 12.84 -8.13 -9.98
N GLU A 124 12.35 -9.16 -9.34
CA GLU A 124 11.54 -10.20 -9.97
C GLU A 124 10.09 -10.03 -9.52
N VAL A 125 9.16 -10.19 -10.45
CA VAL A 125 7.73 -10.04 -10.21
C VAL A 125 6.96 -11.22 -10.77
N TRP A 126 5.89 -11.59 -10.07
CA TRP A 126 4.95 -12.63 -10.49
C TRP A 126 3.56 -12.02 -10.53
N THR A 127 2.96 -11.99 -11.71
CA THR A 127 1.63 -11.41 -11.91
C THR A 127 0.65 -12.46 -12.43
N THR A 128 -0.64 -12.32 -12.06
CA THR A 128 -1.71 -13.20 -12.50
C THR A 128 -2.94 -12.44 -12.97
N LYS A 129 -3.61 -12.96 -14.00
CA LYS A 129 -4.93 -12.49 -14.47
C LYS A 129 -6.10 -13.27 -13.85
N GLU A 130 -5.82 -14.28 -13.03
CA GLU A 130 -6.85 -15.12 -12.40
C GLU A 130 -7.65 -14.37 -11.32
N ILE A 131 -7.13 -13.26 -10.83
CA ILE A 131 -7.83 -12.36 -9.90
C ILE A 131 -8.63 -11.34 -10.71
N GLU A 132 -9.94 -11.58 -10.88
CA GLU A 132 -10.83 -10.81 -11.77
C GLU A 132 -10.82 -9.30 -11.55
N TYR A 133 -10.57 -8.86 -10.30
CA TYR A 133 -10.63 -7.42 -9.91
C TYR A 133 -9.31 -6.67 -10.06
N TYR A 134 -8.32 -7.24 -10.74
CA TYR A 134 -7.03 -6.56 -10.88
C TYR A 134 -7.14 -5.22 -11.61
N LYS A 135 -8.09 -5.10 -12.56
CA LYS A 135 -8.32 -3.85 -13.30
C LYS A 135 -8.90 -2.74 -12.44
N GLU A 136 -9.88 -3.07 -11.60
CA GLU A 136 -10.46 -2.14 -10.63
C GLU A 136 -9.41 -1.71 -9.62
N LEU A 137 -8.62 -2.65 -9.13
CA LEU A 137 -7.53 -2.38 -8.21
C LEU A 137 -6.47 -1.46 -8.85
N GLN A 138 -6.01 -1.76 -10.06
CA GLN A 138 -5.05 -0.91 -10.79
C GLN A 138 -5.58 0.52 -11.01
N ASN A 139 -6.89 0.67 -11.18
CA ASN A 139 -7.54 1.96 -11.33
C ASN A 139 -7.86 2.65 -10.00
N SER A 140 -7.71 1.97 -8.89
CA SER A 140 -7.97 2.55 -7.57
C SER A 140 -6.97 3.68 -7.26
N PRO A 141 -7.39 4.74 -6.54
CA PRO A 141 -6.48 5.79 -6.10
C PRO A 141 -5.31 5.25 -5.28
N PHE A 142 -5.52 4.18 -4.53
CA PHE A 142 -4.50 3.52 -3.73
C PHE A 142 -3.34 3.01 -4.60
N ILE A 143 -3.62 2.19 -5.61
CA ILE A 143 -2.59 1.67 -6.51
C ILE A 143 -1.98 2.78 -7.35
N LYS A 144 -2.79 3.69 -7.91
CA LYS A 144 -2.29 4.83 -8.68
C LYS A 144 -1.29 5.68 -7.89
N ASN A 145 -1.50 5.87 -6.60
CA ASN A 145 -0.55 6.59 -5.76
C ASN A 145 0.71 5.78 -5.46
N GLN A 146 0.60 4.47 -5.28
CA GLN A 146 1.76 3.60 -5.04
C GLN A 146 2.57 3.35 -6.32
N THR A 147 1.90 3.23 -7.47
CA THR A 147 2.54 2.92 -8.76
C THR A 147 2.92 4.16 -9.57
N LYS A 148 2.69 5.38 -9.04
CA LYS A 148 3.25 6.59 -9.64
C LYS A 148 4.77 6.45 -9.73
N GLY A 149 5.29 6.51 -10.97
CA GLY A 149 6.70 6.26 -11.26
C GLY A 149 7.04 4.79 -11.55
N MET A 150 6.10 3.86 -11.45
CA MET A 150 6.26 2.54 -12.06
C MET A 150 5.89 2.63 -13.54
N SER A 151 6.77 2.10 -14.37
CA SER A 151 6.60 2.11 -15.84
C SER A 151 5.26 1.48 -16.25
N LYS A 152 4.59 2.08 -17.24
CA LYS A 152 3.40 1.48 -17.86
C LYS A 152 3.65 0.06 -18.34
N SER A 153 4.90 -0.27 -18.68
CA SER A 153 5.32 -1.62 -19.07
C SER A 153 5.12 -2.68 -17.97
N MET A 154 5.12 -2.29 -16.69
CA MET A 154 4.83 -3.20 -15.58
C MET A 154 3.33 -3.48 -15.40
N LEU A 155 2.47 -2.67 -16.00
CA LEU A 155 1.02 -2.75 -15.83
C LEU A 155 0.31 -3.17 -17.13
N SER A 156 1.05 -3.52 -18.16
CA SER A 156 0.53 -3.84 -19.50
C SER A 156 1.19 -5.05 -20.12
N GLY A 157 0.64 -5.52 -21.23
CA GLY A 157 1.18 -6.65 -21.98
C GLY A 157 1.08 -7.98 -21.23
N GLU A 158 2.17 -8.72 -21.23
CA GLU A 158 2.22 -10.04 -20.56
C GLU A 158 2.18 -9.93 -19.05
N LEU A 159 2.69 -8.85 -18.47
CA LEU A 159 2.67 -8.58 -17.02
C LEU A 159 1.36 -7.97 -16.51
N GLU A 160 0.42 -7.71 -17.41
CA GLU A 160 -0.90 -7.24 -16.99
C GLU A 160 -1.52 -8.24 -16.00
N GLY A 161 -1.88 -7.77 -14.81
CA GLY A 161 -2.50 -8.62 -13.79
C GLY A 161 -2.25 -8.12 -12.38
N MET A 162 -2.67 -8.91 -11.41
CA MET A 162 -2.39 -8.69 -10.00
C MET A 162 -1.00 -9.20 -9.66
N MET A 163 -0.21 -8.39 -8.97
CA MET A 163 1.07 -8.83 -8.43
C MET A 163 0.83 -9.78 -7.27
N VAL A 164 1.26 -11.02 -7.41
CA VAL A 164 1.17 -12.07 -6.38
C VAL A 164 2.46 -12.12 -5.56
N LYS A 165 3.58 -11.88 -6.21
CA LYS A 165 4.88 -11.88 -5.54
C LYS A 165 5.81 -10.87 -6.18
N MET A 166 6.65 -10.27 -5.35
CA MET A 166 7.76 -9.42 -5.77
C MET A 166 8.98 -9.74 -4.92
N LYS A 167 10.15 -9.76 -5.54
CA LYS A 167 11.43 -9.96 -4.87
C LYS A 167 12.43 -8.94 -5.39
N ASP A 168 12.93 -8.09 -4.50
CA ASP A 168 14.10 -7.27 -4.82
C ASP A 168 15.34 -8.17 -4.78
N VAL A 169 16.01 -8.27 -5.92
CA VAL A 169 17.24 -9.06 -6.07
C VAL A 169 18.48 -8.18 -6.15
N SER A 170 18.35 -6.87 -5.92
CA SER A 170 19.48 -5.98 -5.77
C SER A 170 20.29 -6.32 -4.50
N GLU A 171 21.59 -6.11 -4.54
CA GLU A 171 22.44 -6.42 -3.39
C GLU A 171 22.18 -5.53 -2.16
N LYS A 172 21.54 -4.39 -2.36
CA LYS A 172 21.41 -3.33 -1.34
C LYS A 172 20.30 -3.60 -0.33
N GLN A 173 19.16 -4.16 -0.74
CA GLN A 173 18.04 -4.45 0.15
C GLN A 173 17.29 -5.69 -0.32
N ALA A 174 17.47 -6.80 0.37
CA ALA A 174 16.64 -7.97 0.12
C ALA A 174 15.22 -7.67 0.61
N MET A 175 14.26 -7.66 -0.29
CA MET A 175 12.84 -7.51 0.03
C MET A 175 12.05 -8.56 -0.73
N THR A 176 11.13 -9.22 -0.03
CA THR A 176 10.14 -10.10 -0.65
C THR A 176 8.76 -9.67 -0.18
N MET A 177 7.83 -9.56 -1.11
CA MET A 177 6.41 -9.31 -0.84
C MET A 177 5.60 -10.41 -1.52
N GLU A 178 4.66 -11.01 -0.80
CA GLU A 178 3.83 -12.10 -1.31
C GLU A 178 2.36 -11.92 -0.89
N LEU A 179 1.45 -12.09 -1.84
CA LEU A 179 0.01 -12.13 -1.61
C LEU A 179 -0.35 -13.47 -0.94
N VAL A 180 -0.74 -13.43 0.32
CA VAL A 180 -1.10 -14.63 1.09
C VAL A 180 -2.60 -14.91 1.08
N LYS A 181 -3.42 -13.87 0.83
CA LYS A 181 -4.87 -13.99 0.82
C LYS A 181 -5.52 -12.96 -0.10
N PHE A 182 -6.53 -13.40 -0.85
CA PHE A 182 -7.43 -12.55 -1.61
C PHE A 182 -8.84 -13.08 -1.49
N GLU A 183 -9.78 -12.23 -1.11
CA GLU A 183 -11.20 -12.58 -0.96
C GLU A 183 -12.09 -11.46 -1.47
N LYS A 184 -13.16 -11.84 -2.14
CA LYS A 184 -14.29 -10.93 -2.41
C LYS A 184 -15.12 -10.79 -1.14
N GLY A 185 -15.62 -9.60 -0.85
CA GLY A 185 -16.43 -9.40 0.34
C GLY A 185 -17.21 -8.10 0.32
N ASN A 186 -18.14 -7.98 1.25
CA ASN A 186 -18.83 -6.74 1.53
C ASN A 186 -18.37 -6.26 2.90
N PHE A 187 -17.93 -5.01 2.98
CA PHE A 187 -17.43 -4.42 4.20
C PHE A 187 -18.32 -3.24 4.60
N PRO A 188 -18.54 -3.03 5.91
CA PRO A 188 -19.28 -1.86 6.39
C PRO A 188 -18.65 -0.57 5.90
N GLN A 189 -19.46 0.39 5.48
CA GLN A 189 -18.98 1.69 5.01
C GLN A 189 -18.15 2.41 6.09
N SER A 190 -18.50 2.23 7.36
CA SER A 190 -17.76 2.79 8.50
C SER A 190 -16.29 2.41 8.58
N MET A 191 -15.88 1.31 7.92
CA MET A 191 -14.46 0.95 7.80
C MET A 191 -13.65 1.96 6.96
N PHE A 192 -14.32 2.71 6.09
CA PHE A 192 -13.73 3.66 5.15
C PHE A 192 -14.05 5.11 5.55
N GLU A 193 -14.24 5.36 6.82
CA GLU A 193 -14.52 6.68 7.37
C GLU A 193 -13.54 6.96 8.52
N ILE A 194 -13.21 8.22 8.71
CA ILE A 194 -12.48 8.64 9.91
C ILE A 194 -13.42 8.43 11.09
N PRO A 195 -13.02 7.70 12.14
CA PRO A 195 -13.92 7.41 13.24
C PRO A 195 -14.42 8.70 13.93
N ALA A 196 -15.69 8.71 14.33
CA ALA A 196 -16.29 9.85 15.00
C ALA A 196 -15.55 10.19 16.31
N GLY A 197 -15.35 11.48 16.57
CA GLY A 197 -14.65 11.96 17.77
C GLY A 197 -13.12 11.97 17.65
N TYR A 198 -12.54 11.59 16.51
CA TYR A 198 -11.11 11.71 16.27
C TYR A 198 -10.73 13.15 15.94
N THR A 199 -9.64 13.62 16.53
CA THR A 199 -9.14 14.97 16.30
C THR A 199 -8.09 14.96 15.18
N LYS A 200 -8.10 16.03 14.37
CA LYS A 200 -7.06 16.18 13.34
C LYS A 200 -5.74 16.58 13.99
N GLY A 201 -4.71 15.81 13.74
CA GLY A 201 -3.33 16.12 14.08
C GLY A 201 -2.63 16.94 12.98
N MET A 202 -1.31 16.77 12.90
CA MET A 202 -0.49 17.46 11.90
C MET A 202 -0.80 17.01 10.49
N THR A 203 -0.68 17.92 9.51
CA THR A 203 -0.66 17.57 8.08
C THR A 203 0.78 17.45 7.61
N ILE A 204 1.17 16.29 7.10
CA ILE A 204 2.50 16.03 6.54
C ILE A 204 2.44 16.21 5.01
N ASP A 205 3.34 17.04 4.50
CA ASP A 205 3.51 17.23 3.07
C ASP A 205 4.93 16.81 2.68
N PRO A 206 5.10 15.58 2.12
CA PRO A 206 6.41 15.05 1.77
C PRO A 206 7.18 15.92 0.76
N SER A 207 6.48 16.67 -0.10
CA SER A 207 7.15 17.57 -1.06
C SER A 207 7.83 18.75 -0.36
N LYS A 208 7.23 19.24 0.72
CA LYS A 208 7.85 20.28 1.57
C LYS A 208 9.05 19.73 2.33
N MET A 209 9.01 18.46 2.76
CA MET A 209 10.15 17.85 3.46
C MET A 209 11.41 17.76 2.58
N GLN A 210 11.25 17.61 1.27
CA GLN A 210 12.39 17.57 0.35
C GLN A 210 13.09 18.93 0.21
N SER A 211 12.34 20.03 0.37
CA SER A 211 12.86 21.39 0.27
C SER A 211 13.37 21.97 1.61
N MET A 212 13.19 21.24 2.71
CA MET A 212 13.65 21.65 4.04
C MET A 212 15.16 21.48 4.19
N THR A 213 15.79 22.40 4.95
CA THR A 213 17.16 22.23 5.43
C THR A 213 17.26 21.03 6.38
N PRO A 214 18.46 20.49 6.62
CA PRO A 214 18.67 19.42 7.59
C PRO A 214 18.12 19.78 8.99
N GLU A 215 18.32 21.03 9.43
CA GLU A 215 17.88 21.53 10.74
C GLU A 215 16.34 21.62 10.83
N GLU A 216 15.68 22.11 9.78
CA GLU A 216 14.21 22.17 9.71
C GLU A 216 13.60 20.76 9.70
N ARG A 217 14.23 19.84 8.97
CA ARG A 217 13.81 18.44 8.91
C ARG A 217 13.95 17.77 10.27
N GLN A 218 15.06 18.02 10.97
CA GLN A 218 15.28 17.50 12.31
C GLN A 218 14.23 18.02 13.29
N LYS A 219 13.95 19.34 13.31
CA LYS A 219 12.90 19.93 14.17
C LYS A 219 11.54 19.31 13.90
N MET A 220 11.18 19.14 12.63
CA MET A 220 9.90 18.52 12.26
C MET A 220 9.85 17.05 12.70
N MET A 221 10.95 16.31 12.57
CA MET A 221 11.05 14.93 13.08
C MET A 221 10.92 14.87 14.60
N GLU A 222 11.53 15.82 15.32
CA GLU A 222 11.38 15.93 16.78
C GLU A 222 9.95 16.25 17.19
N GLU A 223 9.24 17.12 16.46
CA GLU A 223 7.82 17.39 16.69
C GLU A 223 6.95 16.15 16.42
N ILE A 224 7.21 15.44 15.32
CA ILE A 224 6.58 14.17 15.03
C ILE A 224 6.86 13.17 16.16
N MET A 225 8.11 13.01 16.58
CA MET A 225 8.49 12.12 17.68
C MET A 225 7.85 12.51 19.01
N LYS A 226 7.75 13.81 19.32
CA LYS A 226 7.03 14.30 20.52
C LYS A 226 5.54 13.99 20.44
N GLN A 227 4.95 14.06 19.27
CA GLN A 227 3.55 13.74 19.07
C GLN A 227 3.30 12.23 19.17
N TYR A 228 4.24 11.40 18.71
CA TYR A 228 4.13 9.94 18.71
C TYR A 228 4.91 9.26 19.86
N GLY A 229 5.82 9.98 20.54
CA GLY A 229 6.76 9.41 21.53
C GLY A 229 6.47 9.74 23.00
N LYS A 230 5.32 10.29 23.36
CA LYS A 230 5.00 10.69 24.75
C LYS A 230 4.46 9.58 25.65
N GLU A 231 4.68 8.31 25.34
CA GLU A 231 4.20 7.21 26.21
C GLU A 231 5.28 6.16 26.52
N GLU A 232 6.49 6.62 26.91
CA GLU A 232 7.40 5.71 27.61
C GLU A 232 7.93 6.37 28.89
N LYS A 233 7.04 6.81 29.79
CA LYS A 233 7.38 7.08 31.20
C LYS A 233 6.09 7.33 32.00
N GLU A 234 5.45 6.24 32.40
CA GLU A 234 4.81 6.11 33.73
C GLU A 234 4.68 4.64 34.07
#